data_f2157551a13d100eab870251a8dce047
#
_entry.id   f2157551a13d100eab870251a8dce047
#
_cell.length_a   1.000
_cell.length_b   1.000
_cell.length_c   1.000
_cell.angle_alpha   90.00
_cell.angle_beta   90.00
_cell.angle_gamma   90.00
#
_symmetry.space_group_name_H-M   'P 1'
#
loop_
_entity.id
_entity.type
_entity.pdbx_description
1 polymer ?
#
loop_
_entity_poly.entity_id
_entity_poly.type
_entity_poly.pdbx_seq_one_letter_code
_entity_poly.pdbx_strand_id
1 'polypeptide(L)'
;MTEGSGSETLWYFNPSESDGSVPGELGRLFGEVGIRLQPWSGKPESFAGVLVISEWSERVCECLSFASDAGRLPVYVLTESVLGRGVAGLLLQHGAADVFSNFAAGAGAVAARCRRRRYALGQLAEQQAAGRCVGASAAWRELMLEVIEAAWRPDLPILLTGASGTGKEGTARLIHRVCEPRSGHGFVIVDCTTLRQELSGSELFGHVRGAFTGALIDRDGALSLANDGTLFLDEIGELPLSLQAELLRVLQERTYKPVGANYWKKTDFRLISATNRDLEAEVAAGRFRADLYYRIAGGCHFHLPSLQDRAIDIPELSRHFLREAAVGGVVPEMSAEVEDYLQQRLWPGNVRELRSLMHRMLSRYCGTGPLTLGTVPVSDRALANVQSDVWAAASIVSAIEHAVLSATPLKEIGRRVEEAAIAVAVRREQGNLQKAAALLQITDRALQLRIAARRAAVGASDTGSG
;
A
#
# COMPACT_ATOMS: atom_id res chain seq x y z
N MET A 1 -21.52 4.85 -18.93
CA MET A 1 -22.00 4.38 -17.60
C MET A 1 -23.16 3.43 -17.85
N THR A 2 -22.89 2.14 -17.98
CA THR A 2 -23.92 1.10 -18.09
C THR A 2 -24.19 0.57 -16.69
N GLU A 3 -25.39 0.84 -16.21
CA GLU A 3 -25.96 0.35 -14.96
C GLU A 3 -26.05 -1.17 -14.99
N GLY A 4 -25.12 -1.83 -14.32
CA GLY A 4 -25.32 -3.20 -13.85
C GLY A 4 -26.21 -3.14 -12.60
N SER A 5 -27.51 -3.37 -12.76
CA SER A 5 -28.53 -3.34 -11.70
C SER A 5 -28.50 -4.60 -10.82
N GLY A 6 -27.37 -4.89 -10.20
CA GLY A 6 -27.31 -5.81 -9.08
C GLY A 6 -27.34 -5.01 -7.78
N SER A 7 -28.39 -5.18 -6.94
CA SER A 7 -28.42 -4.56 -5.63
C SER A 7 -27.19 -5.03 -4.83
N GLU A 8 -26.42 -4.08 -4.32
CA GLU A 8 -25.25 -4.37 -3.49
C GLU A 8 -25.72 -4.94 -2.16
N THR A 9 -25.08 -5.99 -1.70
CA THR A 9 -25.44 -6.62 -0.43
C THR A 9 -24.37 -6.34 0.61
N LEU A 10 -24.76 -5.76 1.73
CA LEU A 10 -23.91 -5.57 2.90
C LEU A 10 -24.46 -6.39 4.07
N TRP A 11 -23.56 -6.90 4.91
CA TRP A 11 -24.03 -7.50 6.15
C TRP A 11 -24.36 -6.41 7.18
N TYR A 12 -25.32 -6.73 8.04
CA TYR A 12 -25.84 -5.89 9.11
C TYR A 12 -25.71 -6.60 10.44
N PHE A 13 -25.25 -5.91 11.45
CA PHE A 13 -25.19 -6.40 12.81
C PHE A 13 -25.51 -5.29 13.83
N ASN A 14 -26.34 -5.62 14.83
CA ASN A 14 -26.61 -4.78 15.98
C ASN A 14 -26.29 -5.61 17.24
N PRO A 15 -25.24 -5.26 18.01
CA PRO A 15 -24.87 -6.00 19.22
C PRO A 15 -25.92 -5.97 20.34
N SER A 16 -26.87 -5.03 20.29
CA SER A 16 -27.93 -4.85 21.27
C SER A 16 -29.21 -5.65 20.96
N GLU A 17 -29.33 -6.18 19.73
CA GLU A 17 -30.49 -6.93 19.30
C GLU A 17 -30.21 -8.44 19.25
N SER A 18 -31.11 -9.24 19.82
CA SER A 18 -30.91 -10.69 19.92
C SER A 18 -31.39 -11.47 18.69
N ASP A 19 -32.26 -10.91 17.86
CA ASP A 19 -32.84 -11.60 16.70
C ASP A 19 -32.11 -11.34 15.36
N GLY A 20 -31.17 -10.39 15.35
CA GLY A 20 -30.36 -10.07 14.17
C GLY A 20 -31.12 -9.54 12.96
N SER A 21 -32.44 -9.26 13.11
CA SER A 21 -33.27 -8.78 11.99
C SER A 21 -32.86 -7.35 11.60
N VAL A 22 -32.94 -7.05 10.30
CA VAL A 22 -32.68 -5.69 9.79
C VAL A 22 -33.87 -4.82 10.12
N PRO A 23 -33.74 -3.72 10.87
CA PRO A 23 -34.84 -2.79 11.13
C PRO A 23 -35.45 -2.29 9.83
N GLY A 24 -36.80 -2.26 9.76
CA GLY A 24 -37.52 -1.92 8.51
C GLY A 24 -37.18 -0.53 7.98
N GLU A 25 -36.93 0.45 8.86
CA GLU A 25 -36.51 1.79 8.48
C GLU A 25 -35.11 1.77 7.84
N LEU A 26 -34.15 1.09 8.44
CA LEU A 26 -32.78 0.97 7.91
C LEU A 26 -32.79 0.22 6.59
N GLY A 27 -33.52 -0.87 6.48
CA GLY A 27 -33.71 -1.63 5.24
C GLY A 27 -34.28 -0.77 4.12
N ARG A 28 -35.26 0.12 4.42
CA ARG A 28 -35.82 1.07 3.46
C ARG A 28 -34.76 2.10 3.03
N LEU A 29 -34.09 2.77 3.97
CA LEU A 29 -33.08 3.79 3.66
C LEU A 29 -31.94 3.25 2.79
N PHE A 30 -31.45 2.06 3.09
CA PHE A 30 -30.43 1.41 2.26
C PHE A 30 -30.98 0.92 0.93
N GLY A 31 -32.21 0.45 0.88
CA GLY A 31 -32.91 0.09 -0.35
C GLY A 31 -33.08 1.26 -1.32
N GLU A 32 -33.41 2.46 -0.82
CA GLU A 32 -33.51 3.69 -1.61
C GLU A 32 -32.18 4.08 -2.31
N VAL A 33 -31.05 3.70 -1.73
CA VAL A 33 -29.71 3.95 -2.31
C VAL A 33 -29.13 2.73 -3.06
N GLY A 34 -29.94 1.67 -3.25
CA GLY A 34 -29.58 0.49 -4.04
C GLY A 34 -28.76 -0.55 -3.29
N ILE A 35 -28.81 -0.55 -1.96
CA ILE A 35 -28.11 -1.50 -1.10
C ILE A 35 -29.12 -2.41 -0.39
N ARG A 36 -28.86 -3.72 -0.37
CA ARG A 36 -29.61 -4.67 0.45
C ARG A 36 -28.80 -5.00 1.70
N LEU A 37 -29.42 -4.87 2.87
CA LEU A 37 -28.84 -5.34 4.11
C LEU A 37 -29.24 -6.78 4.38
N GLN A 38 -28.28 -7.60 4.85
CA GLN A 38 -28.50 -8.97 5.28
C GLN A 38 -27.99 -9.14 6.71
N PRO A 39 -28.68 -9.93 7.55
CA PRO A 39 -28.15 -10.27 8.88
C PRO A 39 -26.75 -10.86 8.78
N TRP A 40 -25.90 -10.54 9.74
CA TRP A 40 -24.55 -11.09 9.78
C TRP A 40 -24.57 -12.57 10.20
N SER A 41 -23.96 -13.42 9.38
CA SER A 41 -23.88 -14.87 9.60
C SER A 41 -22.78 -15.29 10.58
N GLY A 42 -22.02 -14.35 11.15
CA GLY A 42 -20.85 -14.61 11.99
C GLY A 42 -19.55 -14.77 11.22
N LYS A 43 -19.59 -14.64 9.88
CA LYS A 43 -18.42 -14.58 9.01
C LYS A 43 -18.55 -13.38 8.06
N PRO A 44 -17.50 -12.66 7.76
CA PRO A 44 -17.53 -11.61 6.77
C PRO A 44 -17.63 -12.23 5.37
N GLU A 45 -18.86 -12.42 4.87
CA GLU A 45 -19.15 -13.01 3.56
C GLU A 45 -19.27 -11.98 2.44
N SER A 46 -19.42 -10.71 2.80
CA SER A 46 -19.57 -9.60 1.86
C SER A 46 -18.40 -8.63 1.95
N PHE A 47 -18.32 -7.83 0.94
CA PHE A 47 -17.30 -6.82 0.70
C PHE A 47 -17.22 -5.72 1.79
N ALA A 48 -18.33 -5.40 2.46
CA ALA A 48 -18.43 -4.39 3.51
C ALA A 48 -19.57 -4.72 4.46
N GLY A 49 -19.55 -4.10 5.64
CA GLY A 49 -20.58 -4.28 6.65
C GLY A 49 -21.06 -3.00 7.28
N VAL A 50 -22.25 -3.09 7.88
CA VAL A 50 -22.88 -2.03 8.65
C VAL A 50 -23.10 -2.53 10.08
N LEU A 51 -22.46 -1.88 11.03
CA LEU A 51 -22.64 -2.08 12.46
C LEU A 51 -23.51 -0.97 13.02
N VAL A 52 -24.64 -1.29 13.60
CA VAL A 52 -25.51 -0.31 14.26
C VAL A 52 -25.30 -0.39 15.75
N ILE A 53 -25.09 0.74 16.39
CA ILE A 53 -24.90 0.83 17.84
C ILE A 53 -25.80 1.94 18.42
N SER A 54 -26.33 1.71 19.60
CA SER A 54 -27.03 2.73 20.41
C SER A 54 -26.08 3.41 21.37
N GLU A 55 -25.15 2.65 21.96
CA GLU A 55 -24.17 3.12 22.93
C GLU A 55 -22.81 2.43 22.71
N TRP A 56 -21.75 3.08 23.18
CA TRP A 56 -20.41 2.49 23.17
C TRP A 56 -20.26 1.46 24.28
N SER A 57 -19.62 0.34 23.96
CA SER A 57 -19.19 -0.67 24.94
C SER A 57 -17.93 -1.39 24.44
N GLU A 58 -17.18 -2.02 25.35
CA GLU A 58 -16.01 -2.85 24.97
C GLU A 58 -16.41 -3.97 24.00
N ARG A 59 -17.58 -4.56 24.21
CA ARG A 59 -18.14 -5.60 23.32
C ARG A 59 -18.33 -5.10 21.89
N VAL A 60 -18.71 -3.83 21.68
CA VAL A 60 -18.80 -3.21 20.37
C VAL A 60 -17.42 -3.16 19.70
N CYS A 61 -16.37 -2.81 20.44
CA CYS A 61 -15.02 -2.79 19.95
C CYS A 61 -14.49 -4.19 19.57
N GLU A 62 -14.78 -5.20 20.38
CA GLU A 62 -14.43 -6.59 20.06
C GLU A 62 -15.14 -7.09 18.80
N CYS A 63 -16.46 -6.86 18.72
CA CYS A 63 -17.25 -7.19 17.53
C CYS A 63 -16.72 -6.47 16.29
N LEU A 64 -16.39 -5.20 16.40
CA LEU A 64 -15.86 -4.39 15.29
C LEU A 64 -14.49 -4.89 14.82
N SER A 65 -13.58 -5.15 15.75
CA SER A 65 -12.24 -5.69 15.42
C SER A 65 -12.32 -7.05 14.73
N PHE A 66 -13.24 -7.91 15.18
CA PHE A 66 -13.49 -9.22 14.57
C PHE A 66 -14.15 -9.08 13.19
N ALA A 67 -15.19 -8.27 13.06
CA ALA A 67 -15.96 -8.09 11.84
C ALA A 67 -15.16 -7.37 10.75
N SER A 68 -14.25 -6.45 11.13
CA SER A 68 -13.36 -5.77 10.20
C SER A 68 -12.15 -6.60 9.77
N ASP A 69 -11.97 -7.80 10.33
CA ASP A 69 -10.74 -8.60 10.13
C ASP A 69 -9.48 -7.75 10.37
N ALA A 70 -9.41 -7.13 11.54
CA ALA A 70 -8.35 -6.19 11.92
C ALA A 70 -8.19 -5.01 10.94
N GLY A 71 -9.30 -4.48 10.41
CA GLY A 71 -9.34 -3.32 9.52
C GLY A 71 -9.23 -3.65 8.02
N ARG A 72 -9.16 -4.91 7.64
CA ARG A 72 -9.10 -5.33 6.21
C ARG A 72 -10.42 -5.18 5.46
N LEU A 73 -11.54 -5.33 6.19
CA LEU A 73 -12.88 -5.18 5.62
C LEU A 73 -13.51 -3.88 6.12
N PRO A 74 -14.05 -3.03 5.23
CA PRO A 74 -14.67 -1.80 5.65
C PRO A 74 -15.98 -2.06 6.41
N VAL A 75 -16.00 -1.71 7.68
CA VAL A 75 -17.18 -1.76 8.54
C VAL A 75 -17.60 -0.33 8.87
N TYR A 76 -18.81 0.04 8.48
CA TYR A 76 -19.39 1.36 8.72
C TYR A 76 -20.25 1.32 9.99
N VAL A 77 -19.94 2.18 10.94
CA VAL A 77 -20.72 2.26 12.18
C VAL A 77 -21.81 3.32 12.03
N LEU A 78 -23.04 2.95 12.32
CA LEU A 78 -24.20 3.84 12.34
C LEU A 78 -24.77 3.94 13.76
N THR A 79 -25.18 5.13 14.16
CA THR A 79 -25.85 5.38 15.43
C THR A 79 -26.96 6.41 15.27
N GLU A 80 -28.01 6.29 16.05
CA GLU A 80 -29.09 7.28 16.11
C GLU A 80 -28.75 8.48 17.03
N SER A 81 -27.87 8.26 17.98
CA SER A 81 -27.48 9.26 18.98
C SER A 81 -26.11 9.84 18.69
N VAL A 82 -25.88 11.07 19.16
CA VAL A 82 -24.55 11.68 19.13
C VAL A 82 -23.66 10.95 20.12
N LEU A 83 -22.62 10.32 19.64
CA LEU A 83 -21.65 9.63 20.47
C LEU A 83 -20.88 10.62 21.37
N GLY A 84 -20.51 10.18 22.54
CA GLY A 84 -19.67 10.95 23.46
C GLY A 84 -18.34 11.37 22.83
N ARG A 85 -17.71 12.43 23.35
CA ARG A 85 -16.41 12.91 22.86
C ARG A 85 -15.38 11.80 22.87
N GLY A 86 -14.69 11.61 21.75
CA GLY A 86 -13.63 10.61 21.58
C GLY A 86 -14.11 9.20 21.18
N VAL A 87 -15.38 8.85 21.36
CA VAL A 87 -15.89 7.50 21.03
C VAL A 87 -15.73 7.17 19.55
N ALA A 88 -16.02 8.12 18.65
CA ALA A 88 -15.81 7.91 17.22
C ALA A 88 -14.33 7.58 16.89
N GLY A 89 -13.38 8.26 17.56
CA GLY A 89 -11.95 7.97 17.42
C GLY A 89 -11.59 6.57 17.90
N LEU A 90 -12.16 6.10 19.01
CA LEU A 90 -11.96 4.73 19.50
C LEU A 90 -12.51 3.70 18.50
N LEU A 91 -13.70 3.93 17.95
CA LEU A 91 -14.27 3.03 16.94
C LEU A 91 -13.39 2.93 15.68
N LEU A 92 -12.85 4.06 15.22
CA LEU A 92 -11.89 4.06 14.10
C LEU A 92 -10.61 3.27 14.43
N GLN A 93 -10.07 3.42 15.64
CA GLN A 93 -8.90 2.64 16.10
C GLN A 93 -9.18 1.14 16.17
N HIS A 94 -10.43 0.74 16.44
CA HIS A 94 -10.85 -0.66 16.46
C HIS A 94 -11.30 -1.21 15.09
N GLY A 95 -11.08 -0.46 14.00
CA GLY A 95 -11.27 -0.94 12.64
C GLY A 95 -12.56 -0.47 11.96
N ALA A 96 -13.29 0.51 12.53
CA ALA A 96 -14.35 1.17 11.76
C ALA A 96 -13.78 1.91 10.56
N ALA A 97 -14.39 1.74 9.40
CA ALA A 97 -14.06 2.52 8.22
C ALA A 97 -14.61 3.95 8.31
N ASP A 98 -15.75 4.14 8.97
CA ASP A 98 -16.31 5.43 9.33
C ASP A 98 -17.46 5.29 10.34
N VAL A 99 -17.86 6.43 10.93
CA VAL A 99 -18.90 6.50 11.97
C VAL A 99 -19.89 7.60 11.61
N PHE A 100 -21.18 7.26 11.52
CA PHE A 100 -22.27 8.19 11.18
C PHE A 100 -23.31 8.25 12.29
N SER A 101 -23.66 9.46 12.71
CA SER A 101 -24.65 9.73 13.75
C SER A 101 -26.08 9.98 13.22
N ASN A 102 -26.32 9.69 11.93
CA ASN A 102 -27.64 9.82 11.30
C ASN A 102 -27.81 8.74 10.24
N PHE A 103 -28.83 7.93 10.33
CA PHE A 103 -29.05 6.79 9.44
C PHE A 103 -29.26 7.19 7.98
N ALA A 104 -30.03 8.23 7.71
CA ALA A 104 -30.30 8.65 6.33
C ALA A 104 -29.03 9.21 5.64
N ALA A 105 -28.31 10.09 6.33
CA ALA A 105 -27.05 10.61 5.84
C ALA A 105 -26.00 9.50 5.72
N GLY A 106 -25.93 8.59 6.71
CA GLY A 106 -25.05 7.44 6.73
C GLY A 106 -25.29 6.48 5.59
N ALA A 107 -26.55 6.12 5.28
CA ALA A 107 -26.89 5.24 4.17
C ALA A 107 -26.40 5.79 2.83
N GLY A 108 -26.62 7.07 2.55
CA GLY A 108 -26.12 7.73 1.35
C GLY A 108 -24.59 7.74 1.24
N ALA A 109 -23.90 8.05 2.36
CA ALA A 109 -22.44 8.07 2.43
C ALA A 109 -21.84 6.67 2.25
N VAL A 110 -22.38 5.66 2.93
CA VAL A 110 -21.97 4.25 2.79
C VAL A 110 -22.15 3.80 1.34
N ALA A 111 -23.31 4.06 0.74
CA ALA A 111 -23.56 3.71 -0.67
C ALA A 111 -22.57 4.37 -1.64
N ALA A 112 -22.24 5.64 -1.41
CA ALA A 112 -21.24 6.33 -2.23
C ALA A 112 -19.85 5.69 -2.09
N ARG A 113 -19.44 5.33 -0.87
CA ARG A 113 -18.16 4.67 -0.61
C ARG A 113 -18.11 3.27 -1.19
N CYS A 114 -19.17 2.48 -1.04
CA CYS A 114 -19.26 1.15 -1.63
C CYS A 114 -19.18 1.20 -3.16
N ARG A 115 -19.88 2.12 -3.81
CA ARG A 115 -19.77 2.31 -5.28
C ARG A 115 -18.34 2.66 -5.70
N ARG A 116 -17.69 3.57 -4.96
CA ARG A 116 -16.31 3.95 -5.23
C ARG A 116 -15.35 2.77 -5.07
N ARG A 117 -15.50 2.00 -3.98
CA ARG A 117 -14.69 0.81 -3.71
C ARG A 117 -14.90 -0.28 -4.75
N ARG A 118 -16.14 -0.52 -5.17
CA ARG A 118 -16.46 -1.47 -6.25
C ARG A 118 -15.80 -1.07 -7.56
N TYR A 119 -15.88 0.21 -7.91
CA TYR A 119 -15.18 0.70 -9.10
C TYR A 119 -13.68 0.47 -8.98
N ALA A 120 -13.07 0.79 -7.84
CA ALA A 120 -11.64 0.57 -7.62
C ALA A 120 -11.27 -0.91 -7.75
N LEU A 121 -12.09 -1.83 -7.22
CA LEU A 121 -11.91 -3.27 -7.38
C LEU A 121 -12.00 -3.70 -8.85
N GLY A 122 -12.98 -3.20 -9.60
CA GLY A 122 -13.13 -3.47 -11.03
C GLY A 122 -11.91 -2.99 -11.82
N GLN A 123 -11.46 -1.76 -11.57
CA GLN A 123 -10.26 -1.21 -12.19
C GLN A 123 -9.01 -2.00 -11.83
N LEU A 124 -8.83 -2.38 -10.56
CA LEU A 124 -7.69 -3.19 -10.14
C LEU A 124 -7.67 -4.54 -10.87
N ALA A 125 -8.82 -5.23 -10.92
CA ALA A 125 -8.95 -6.50 -11.63
C ALA A 125 -8.63 -6.37 -13.13
N GLU A 126 -9.08 -5.32 -13.78
CA GLU A 126 -8.78 -5.02 -15.18
C GLU A 126 -7.26 -4.80 -15.40
N GLN A 127 -6.64 -3.99 -14.53
CA GLN A 127 -5.19 -3.73 -14.64
C GLN A 127 -4.34 -4.96 -14.31
N GLN A 128 -4.80 -5.82 -13.40
CA GLN A 128 -4.16 -7.11 -13.10
C GLN A 128 -4.29 -8.08 -14.29
N ALA A 129 -5.49 -8.22 -14.86
CA ALA A 129 -5.70 -9.05 -16.05
C ALA A 129 -4.85 -8.59 -17.24
N ALA A 130 -4.61 -7.28 -17.37
CA ALA A 130 -3.73 -6.71 -18.38
C ALA A 130 -2.22 -6.82 -18.05
N GLY A 131 -1.86 -7.42 -16.90
CA GLY A 131 -0.47 -7.55 -16.43
C GLY A 131 0.22 -6.22 -16.08
N ARG A 132 -0.56 -5.17 -15.81
CA ARG A 132 -0.04 -3.83 -15.53
C ARG A 132 0.08 -3.51 -14.03
N CYS A 133 -0.57 -4.31 -13.19
CA CYS A 133 -0.50 -4.21 -11.75
C CYS A 133 -0.38 -5.64 -11.19
N VAL A 134 0.84 -6.07 -10.87
CA VAL A 134 1.13 -7.44 -10.44
C VAL A 134 1.37 -7.46 -8.94
N GLY A 135 0.75 -8.44 -8.27
CA GLY A 135 0.86 -8.68 -6.83
C GLY A 135 -0.50 -9.03 -6.22
N ALA A 136 -0.50 -10.00 -5.33
CA ALA A 136 -1.68 -10.55 -4.66
C ALA A 136 -1.66 -10.35 -3.14
N SER A 137 -0.54 -9.88 -2.57
CA SER A 137 -0.45 -9.62 -1.13
C SER A 137 -1.53 -8.64 -0.66
N ALA A 138 -2.06 -8.87 0.54
CA ALA A 138 -3.12 -8.04 1.09
C ALA A 138 -2.70 -6.57 1.18
N ALA A 139 -1.47 -6.31 1.65
CA ALA A 139 -0.94 -4.95 1.77
C ALA A 139 -0.82 -4.24 0.41
N TRP A 140 -0.32 -4.94 -0.63
CA TRP A 140 -0.24 -4.38 -1.97
C TRP A 140 -1.61 -4.12 -2.57
N ARG A 141 -2.53 -5.08 -2.42
CA ARG A 141 -3.89 -4.96 -2.94
C ARG A 141 -4.62 -3.77 -2.32
N GLU A 142 -4.54 -3.62 -1.00
CA GLU A 142 -5.19 -2.52 -0.29
C GLU A 142 -4.61 -1.17 -0.71
N LEU A 143 -3.28 -1.04 -0.76
CA LEU A 143 -2.62 0.16 -1.25
C LEU A 143 -3.07 0.51 -2.68
N MET A 144 -3.14 -0.47 -3.59
CA MET A 144 -3.57 -0.19 -4.97
C MET A 144 -5.04 0.24 -5.05
N LEU A 145 -5.90 -0.28 -4.18
CA LEU A 145 -7.28 0.18 -4.11
C LEU A 145 -7.37 1.63 -3.63
N GLU A 146 -6.63 2.01 -2.59
CA GLU A 146 -6.55 3.40 -2.12
C GLU A 146 -6.00 4.34 -3.21
N VAL A 147 -4.96 3.91 -3.91
CA VAL A 147 -4.37 4.64 -5.04
C VAL A 147 -5.39 4.86 -6.15
N ILE A 148 -6.16 3.84 -6.52
CA ILE A 148 -7.20 3.94 -7.55
C ILE A 148 -8.34 4.84 -7.08
N GLU A 149 -8.73 4.75 -5.81
CA GLU A 149 -9.73 5.66 -5.24
C GLU A 149 -9.28 7.12 -5.23
N ALA A 150 -8.01 7.38 -4.92
CA ALA A 150 -7.42 8.72 -5.00
C ALA A 150 -7.30 9.23 -6.44
N ALA A 151 -7.17 8.32 -7.41
CA ALA A 151 -7.08 8.68 -8.82
C ALA A 151 -8.31 9.44 -9.33
N TRP A 152 -9.46 9.32 -8.69
CA TRP A 152 -10.69 10.07 -9.03
C TRP A 152 -10.66 11.57 -8.73
N ARG A 153 -9.66 12.01 -7.97
CA ARG A 153 -9.47 13.42 -7.62
C ARG A 153 -8.28 13.99 -8.39
N PRO A 154 -8.48 14.38 -9.69
CA PRO A 154 -7.40 14.88 -10.54
C PRO A 154 -6.85 16.24 -10.07
N ASP A 155 -7.59 16.95 -9.25
CA ASP A 155 -7.24 18.23 -8.63
C ASP A 155 -6.22 18.10 -7.49
N LEU A 156 -6.11 16.91 -6.88
CA LEU A 156 -5.19 16.67 -5.78
C LEU A 156 -3.85 16.13 -6.28
N PRO A 157 -2.72 16.71 -5.83
CA PRO A 157 -1.41 16.13 -6.08
C PRO A 157 -1.28 14.79 -5.36
N ILE A 158 -0.47 13.89 -5.92
CA ILE A 158 -0.14 12.61 -5.31
C ILE A 158 1.35 12.53 -5.07
N LEU A 159 1.73 12.15 -3.85
CA LEU A 159 3.10 11.85 -3.46
C LEU A 159 3.25 10.35 -3.26
N LEU A 160 4.19 9.73 -3.98
CA LEU A 160 4.56 8.33 -3.87
C LEU A 160 5.93 8.23 -3.20
N THR A 161 6.00 7.63 -2.02
CA THR A 161 7.27 7.37 -1.32
C THR A 161 7.58 5.89 -1.28
N GLY A 162 8.82 5.54 -1.05
CA GLY A 162 9.27 4.15 -0.93
C GLY A 162 10.66 3.94 -1.52
N ALA A 163 11.29 2.84 -1.16
CA ALA A 163 12.65 2.51 -1.59
C ALA A 163 12.79 2.48 -3.12
N SER A 164 14.03 2.58 -3.62
CA SER A 164 14.28 2.47 -5.05
C SER A 164 13.82 1.12 -5.58
N GLY A 165 13.18 1.10 -6.75
CA GLY A 165 12.74 -0.12 -7.41
C GLY A 165 11.45 -0.75 -6.86
N THR A 166 10.70 -0.10 -5.96
CA THR A 166 9.42 -0.62 -5.41
C THR A 166 8.24 -0.56 -6.39
N GLY A 167 8.35 0.22 -7.47
CA GLY A 167 7.32 0.33 -8.50
C GLY A 167 6.61 1.69 -8.55
N LYS A 168 7.19 2.76 -8.00
CA LYS A 168 6.63 4.13 -7.97
C LYS A 168 6.18 4.62 -9.35
N GLU A 169 7.02 4.46 -10.40
CA GLU A 169 6.66 4.82 -11.77
C GLU A 169 5.48 3.99 -12.31
N GLY A 170 5.47 2.68 -12.05
CA GLY A 170 4.37 1.80 -12.45
C GLY A 170 3.04 2.23 -11.80
N THR A 171 3.09 2.61 -10.52
CA THR A 171 1.94 3.15 -9.78
C THR A 171 1.49 4.51 -10.35
N ALA A 172 2.41 5.41 -10.70
CA ALA A 172 2.07 6.68 -11.34
C ALA A 172 1.39 6.47 -12.71
N ARG A 173 1.86 5.51 -13.49
CA ARG A 173 1.22 5.13 -14.77
C ARG A 173 -0.17 4.50 -14.55
N LEU A 174 -0.36 3.72 -13.48
CA LEU A 174 -1.67 3.20 -13.09
C LEU A 174 -2.63 4.36 -12.78
N ILE A 175 -2.23 5.30 -11.93
CA ILE A 175 -3.01 6.49 -11.57
C ILE A 175 -3.45 7.26 -12.83
N HIS A 176 -2.53 7.49 -13.76
CA HIS A 176 -2.82 8.19 -15.01
C HIS A 176 -3.87 7.45 -15.84
N ARG A 177 -3.74 6.13 -16.01
CA ARG A 177 -4.67 5.31 -16.80
C ARG A 177 -6.07 5.26 -16.21
N VAL A 178 -6.17 5.11 -14.88
CA VAL A 178 -7.46 5.00 -14.18
C VAL A 178 -8.16 6.36 -14.07
N CYS A 179 -7.42 7.45 -14.14
CA CYS A 179 -7.98 8.82 -14.08
C CYS A 179 -8.69 9.24 -15.36
N GLU A 180 -8.92 8.33 -16.30
CA GLU A 180 -9.62 8.71 -17.53
C GLU A 180 -10.99 9.34 -17.29
N PRO A 181 -11.18 10.55 -17.85
CA PRO A 181 -11.65 10.67 -19.22
C PRO A 181 -10.79 11.57 -20.12
N ARG A 182 -9.53 11.75 -19.85
CA ARG A 182 -8.66 12.62 -20.67
C ARG A 182 -7.83 11.79 -21.66
N SER A 183 -8.50 10.84 -22.35
CA SER A 183 -7.89 10.06 -23.43
C SER A 183 -7.32 10.99 -24.48
N GLY A 184 -6.03 10.83 -24.77
CA GLY A 184 -5.27 11.67 -25.70
C GLY A 184 -4.34 12.68 -25.05
N HIS A 185 -4.40 12.84 -23.73
CA HIS A 185 -3.46 13.71 -22.99
C HIS A 185 -2.21 12.94 -22.53
N GLY A 186 -1.06 13.63 -22.51
CA GLY A 186 0.23 13.02 -22.26
C GLY A 186 0.48 12.62 -20.81
N PHE A 187 1.21 11.53 -20.62
CA PHE A 187 1.90 11.21 -19.37
C PHE A 187 3.38 11.63 -19.55
N VAL A 188 3.74 12.76 -18.96
CA VAL A 188 5.08 13.34 -19.09
C VAL A 188 5.90 13.00 -17.85
N ILE A 189 7.04 12.35 -18.07
CA ILE A 189 7.97 11.96 -17.02
C ILE A 189 9.14 12.93 -17.00
N VAL A 190 9.49 13.41 -15.80
CA VAL A 190 10.71 14.16 -15.54
C VAL A 190 11.46 13.47 -14.42
N ASP A 191 12.65 12.98 -14.73
CA ASP A 191 13.60 12.47 -13.74
C ASP A 191 14.41 13.65 -13.17
N CYS A 192 14.10 14.02 -11.91
CA CYS A 192 14.74 15.14 -11.25
C CYS A 192 16.25 14.93 -11.00
N THR A 193 16.73 13.70 -11.03
CA THR A 193 18.17 13.39 -10.88
C THR A 193 18.98 13.85 -12.10
N THR A 194 18.35 13.94 -13.25
CA THR A 194 19.01 14.33 -14.51
C THR A 194 19.03 15.85 -14.71
N LEU A 195 18.26 16.59 -13.91
CA LEU A 195 18.13 18.03 -13.99
C LEU A 195 19.39 18.75 -13.49
N ARG A 196 20.28 19.18 -14.40
CA ARG A 196 21.47 19.98 -14.09
C ARG A 196 21.08 21.44 -13.94
N GLN A 197 21.63 22.16 -12.93
CA GLN A 197 21.30 23.56 -12.59
C GLN A 197 21.27 24.53 -13.78
N GLU A 198 22.11 24.33 -14.79
CA GLU A 198 22.26 25.25 -15.93
C GLU A 198 21.19 25.08 -17.02
N LEU A 199 20.62 23.87 -17.19
CA LEU A 199 19.66 23.54 -18.25
C LEU A 199 18.30 23.10 -17.75
N SER A 200 18.16 22.87 -16.45
CA SER A 200 16.97 22.29 -15.82
C SER A 200 15.72 23.17 -15.99
N GLY A 201 15.87 24.48 -15.97
CA GLY A 201 14.79 25.40 -16.30
C GLY A 201 14.23 25.18 -17.70
N SER A 202 15.08 24.91 -18.66
CA SER A 202 14.67 24.64 -20.05
C SER A 202 13.91 23.33 -20.19
N GLU A 203 14.26 22.28 -19.44
CA GLU A 203 13.56 20.98 -19.51
C GLU A 203 12.16 21.06 -18.90
N LEU A 204 12.01 21.77 -17.78
CA LEU A 204 10.70 21.94 -17.13
C LEU A 204 9.83 22.98 -17.82
N PHE A 205 10.37 24.20 -18.06
CA PHE A 205 9.61 25.36 -18.53
C PHE A 205 9.69 25.59 -20.05
N GLY A 206 10.62 24.91 -20.72
CA GLY A 206 10.94 25.21 -22.11
C GLY A 206 11.77 26.48 -22.27
N HIS A 207 12.12 26.83 -23.48
CA HIS A 207 12.85 28.04 -23.78
C HIS A 207 12.43 28.64 -25.12
N VAL A 208 12.63 29.93 -25.26
CA VAL A 208 12.53 30.64 -26.55
C VAL A 208 13.90 30.74 -27.22
N ARG A 209 13.90 30.89 -28.52
CA ARG A 209 15.13 31.11 -29.31
C ARG A 209 15.94 32.25 -28.73
N GLY A 210 17.22 32.02 -28.55
CA GLY A 210 18.15 33.03 -28.02
C GLY A 210 18.17 33.14 -26.50
N ALA A 211 17.46 32.28 -25.76
CA ALA A 211 17.40 32.30 -24.29
C ALA A 211 18.78 32.07 -23.64
N PHE A 212 19.64 31.29 -24.29
CA PHE A 212 21.01 30.99 -23.85
C PHE A 212 21.87 30.59 -25.06
N THR A 213 23.19 30.48 -24.88
CA THR A 213 24.13 30.05 -25.93
C THR A 213 23.80 28.63 -26.36
N GLY A 214 23.30 28.46 -27.61
CA GLY A 214 22.83 27.18 -28.15
C GLY A 214 21.32 27.03 -28.29
N ALA A 215 20.51 27.97 -27.80
CA ALA A 215 19.07 28.02 -28.00
C ALA A 215 18.72 28.50 -29.41
N LEU A 216 18.85 27.61 -30.40
CA LEU A 216 18.67 27.93 -31.84
C LEU A 216 17.19 27.99 -32.25
N ILE A 217 16.31 27.29 -31.55
CA ILE A 217 14.86 27.18 -31.81
C ILE A 217 14.09 27.28 -30.49
N ASP A 218 12.79 27.54 -30.56
CA ASP A 218 11.89 27.40 -29.43
C ASP A 218 11.73 25.92 -29.08
N ARG A 219 11.68 25.60 -27.79
CA ARG A 219 11.43 24.22 -27.31
C ARG A 219 10.42 24.26 -26.18
N ASP A 220 9.36 23.43 -26.32
CA ASP A 220 8.42 23.21 -25.23
C ASP A 220 9.06 22.39 -24.09
N GLY A 221 8.78 22.81 -22.85
CA GLY A 221 9.18 22.09 -21.65
C GLY A 221 8.12 21.11 -21.19
N ALA A 222 8.47 20.33 -20.17
CA ALA A 222 7.60 19.30 -19.59
C ALA A 222 6.23 19.86 -19.15
N LEU A 223 6.16 21.08 -18.64
CA LEU A 223 4.91 21.73 -18.23
C LEU A 223 3.97 22.02 -19.41
N SER A 224 4.54 22.36 -20.60
CA SER A 224 3.74 22.53 -21.82
C SER A 224 3.21 21.19 -22.33
N LEU A 225 4.07 20.19 -22.34
CA LEU A 225 3.73 18.85 -22.82
C LEU A 225 2.73 18.11 -21.92
N ALA A 226 2.76 18.42 -20.60
CA ALA A 226 1.85 17.84 -19.62
C ALA A 226 0.49 18.54 -19.53
N ASN A 227 0.30 19.63 -20.29
CA ASN A 227 -0.95 20.40 -20.23
C ASN A 227 -2.16 19.49 -20.52
N ASP A 228 -3.20 19.63 -19.71
CA ASP A 228 -4.42 18.77 -19.68
C ASP A 228 -4.15 17.28 -19.40
N GLY A 229 -2.91 16.89 -19.17
CA GLY A 229 -2.45 15.55 -18.89
C GLY A 229 -1.95 15.33 -17.46
N THR A 230 -0.90 14.54 -17.33
CA THR A 230 -0.24 14.21 -16.06
C THR A 230 1.25 14.52 -16.14
N LEU A 231 1.74 15.30 -15.19
CA LEU A 231 3.18 15.49 -14.94
C LEU A 231 3.61 14.54 -13.82
N PHE A 232 4.54 13.65 -14.13
CA PHE A 232 5.19 12.77 -13.16
C PHE A 232 6.62 13.23 -12.91
N LEU A 233 6.90 13.65 -11.66
CA LEU A 233 8.23 14.03 -11.21
C LEU A 233 8.83 12.87 -10.43
N ASP A 234 9.77 12.16 -11.03
CA ASP A 234 10.49 11.10 -10.34
C ASP A 234 11.67 11.67 -9.57
N GLU A 235 11.90 11.13 -8.38
CA GLU A 235 12.91 11.56 -7.40
C GLU A 235 12.87 13.07 -7.13
N ILE A 236 11.67 13.59 -6.79
CA ILE A 236 11.45 15.04 -6.55
C ILE A 236 12.34 15.61 -5.45
N GLY A 237 12.80 14.77 -4.50
CA GLY A 237 13.76 15.17 -3.47
C GLY A 237 15.12 15.61 -4.01
N GLU A 238 15.43 15.33 -5.29
CA GLU A 238 16.64 15.77 -5.99
C GLU A 238 16.48 17.12 -6.71
N LEU A 239 15.26 17.68 -6.72
CA LEU A 239 14.99 18.93 -7.43
C LEU A 239 15.77 20.09 -6.82
N PRO A 240 16.56 20.87 -7.60
CA PRO A 240 17.28 22.03 -7.09
C PRO A 240 16.36 23.06 -6.44
N LEU A 241 16.80 23.71 -5.34
CA LEU A 241 16.00 24.69 -4.58
C LEU A 241 15.44 25.83 -5.44
N SER A 242 16.17 26.28 -6.45
CA SER A 242 15.69 27.30 -7.38
C SER A 242 14.46 26.85 -8.14
N LEU A 243 14.47 25.61 -8.62
CA LEU A 243 13.34 25.03 -9.36
C LEU A 243 12.17 24.66 -8.46
N GLN A 244 12.43 24.34 -7.18
CA GLN A 244 11.36 24.13 -6.20
C GLN A 244 10.51 25.39 -6.03
N ALA A 245 11.11 26.58 -6.01
CA ALA A 245 10.39 27.85 -5.90
C ALA A 245 9.53 28.13 -7.15
N GLU A 246 10.08 27.86 -8.33
CA GLU A 246 9.36 28.04 -9.60
C GLU A 246 8.22 27.03 -9.75
N LEU A 247 8.46 25.75 -9.41
CA LEU A 247 7.43 24.71 -9.41
C LEU A 247 6.29 25.05 -8.48
N LEU A 248 6.58 25.52 -7.26
CA LEU A 248 5.55 25.95 -6.31
C LEU A 248 4.66 27.04 -6.92
N ARG A 249 5.24 28.03 -7.58
CA ARG A 249 4.50 29.09 -8.26
C ARG A 249 3.58 28.52 -9.32
N VAL A 250 4.06 27.60 -10.16
CA VAL A 250 3.23 26.93 -11.18
C VAL A 250 2.05 26.18 -10.56
N LEU A 251 2.26 25.49 -9.44
CA LEU A 251 1.20 24.75 -8.74
C LEU A 251 0.15 25.67 -8.11
N GLN A 252 0.52 26.91 -7.79
CA GLN A 252 -0.39 27.89 -7.21
C GLN A 252 -1.12 28.72 -8.27
N GLU A 253 -0.38 29.24 -9.27
CA GLU A 253 -0.88 30.20 -10.25
C GLU A 253 -1.35 29.57 -11.55
N ARG A 254 -1.02 28.27 -11.78
CA ARG A 254 -1.28 27.55 -13.04
C ARG A 254 -0.72 28.30 -14.27
N THR A 255 0.36 29.04 -14.06
CA THR A 255 1.09 29.78 -15.10
C THR A 255 2.59 29.68 -14.90
N TYR A 256 3.35 29.74 -15.99
CA TYR A 256 4.81 29.76 -15.98
C TYR A 256 5.36 30.60 -17.13
N LYS A 257 6.65 30.93 -17.05
CA LYS A 257 7.38 31.58 -18.14
C LYS A 257 8.41 30.63 -18.74
N PRO A 258 8.43 30.41 -20.05
CA PRO A 258 9.58 29.79 -20.72
C PRO A 258 10.86 30.59 -20.47
N VAL A 259 11.99 29.91 -20.40
CA VAL A 259 13.29 30.54 -20.22
C VAL A 259 13.55 31.54 -21.35
N GLY A 260 13.89 32.77 -21.02
CA GLY A 260 14.11 33.88 -21.96
C GLY A 260 12.84 34.57 -22.47
N ALA A 261 11.64 34.07 -22.14
CA ALA A 261 10.37 34.65 -22.57
C ALA A 261 9.92 35.80 -21.67
N ASN A 262 9.20 36.78 -22.24
CA ASN A 262 8.56 37.89 -21.52
C ASN A 262 7.04 37.71 -21.34
N TYR A 263 6.50 36.55 -21.68
CA TYR A 263 5.07 36.22 -21.61
C TYR A 263 4.82 35.00 -20.72
N TRP A 264 3.61 34.91 -20.18
CA TRP A 264 3.15 33.81 -19.36
C TRP A 264 2.38 32.81 -20.22
N LYS A 265 2.67 31.51 -20.02
CA LYS A 265 1.86 30.40 -20.53
C LYS A 265 1.00 29.85 -19.39
N LYS A 266 -0.26 29.52 -19.70
CA LYS A 266 -1.14 28.75 -18.79
C LYS A 266 -0.85 27.26 -18.93
N THR A 267 -1.01 26.54 -17.84
CA THR A 267 -0.92 25.08 -17.83
C THR A 267 -1.85 24.52 -16.75
N ASP A 268 -2.50 23.42 -17.08
CA ASP A 268 -3.27 22.62 -16.12
C ASP A 268 -2.89 21.16 -16.28
N PHE A 269 -2.39 20.56 -15.23
CA PHE A 269 -1.96 19.16 -15.22
C PHE A 269 -2.22 18.55 -13.85
N ARG A 270 -2.36 17.24 -13.84
CA ARG A 270 -2.28 16.45 -12.63
C ARG A 270 -0.82 16.27 -12.23
N LEU A 271 -0.48 16.60 -10.98
CA LEU A 271 0.86 16.32 -10.45
C LEU A 271 0.89 14.97 -9.73
N ILE A 272 1.85 14.14 -10.12
CA ILE A 272 2.28 12.96 -9.36
C ILE A 272 3.77 13.12 -9.10
N SER A 273 4.19 13.01 -7.85
CA SER A 273 5.60 13.11 -7.45
C SER A 273 6.04 11.81 -6.79
N ALA A 274 7.27 11.39 -7.03
CA ALA A 274 7.85 10.21 -6.41
C ALA A 274 9.21 10.53 -5.79
N THR A 275 9.55 9.86 -4.69
CA THR A 275 10.88 9.95 -4.08
C THR A 275 11.18 8.75 -3.18
N ASN A 276 12.46 8.43 -3.03
CA ASN A 276 12.98 7.51 -2.02
C ASN A 276 13.53 8.23 -0.78
N ARG A 277 13.60 9.57 -0.80
CA ARG A 277 14.08 10.39 0.33
C ARG A 277 12.95 10.67 1.31
N ASP A 278 13.33 10.85 2.56
CA ASP A 278 12.47 11.45 3.59
C ASP A 278 12.42 12.97 3.37
N LEU A 279 11.33 13.46 2.78
CA LEU A 279 11.19 14.88 2.49
C LEU A 279 11.08 15.75 3.74
N GLU A 280 10.58 15.21 4.87
CA GLU A 280 10.54 15.95 6.14
C GLU A 280 11.95 16.20 6.67
N ALA A 281 12.80 15.16 6.61
CA ALA A 281 14.22 15.30 6.93
C ALA A 281 14.95 16.27 5.96
N GLU A 282 14.62 16.25 4.67
CA GLU A 282 15.17 17.17 3.68
C GLU A 282 14.73 18.62 3.94
N VAL A 283 13.48 18.83 4.39
CA VAL A 283 12.98 20.15 4.82
C VAL A 283 13.74 20.63 6.07
N ALA A 284 13.88 19.79 7.08
CA ALA A 284 14.62 20.12 8.30
C ALA A 284 16.09 20.47 8.02
N ALA A 285 16.69 19.82 7.02
CA ALA A 285 18.06 20.08 6.57
C ALA A 285 18.19 21.27 5.60
N GLY A 286 17.10 21.95 5.22
CA GLY A 286 17.09 23.09 4.31
C GLY A 286 17.36 22.74 2.84
N ARG A 287 17.30 21.47 2.47
CA ARG A 287 17.48 21.01 1.08
C ARG A 287 16.18 20.92 0.30
N PHE A 288 15.04 20.90 0.99
CA PHE A 288 13.71 20.96 0.39
C PHE A 288 12.89 22.08 1.03
N ARG A 289 12.08 22.79 0.24
CA ARG A 289 11.26 23.89 0.76
C ARG A 289 10.02 23.35 1.47
N ALA A 290 9.75 23.85 2.66
CA ALA A 290 8.58 23.47 3.45
C ALA A 290 7.25 23.77 2.74
N ASP A 291 7.17 24.94 2.07
CA ASP A 291 5.96 25.34 1.35
C ASP A 291 5.62 24.42 0.16
N LEU A 292 6.63 23.97 -0.58
CA LEU A 292 6.44 22.98 -1.64
C LEU A 292 6.07 21.61 -1.06
N TYR A 293 6.73 21.19 0.02
CA TYR A 293 6.41 19.92 0.69
C TYR A 293 4.92 19.87 1.08
N TYR A 294 4.42 20.88 1.81
CA TYR A 294 3.02 20.91 2.20
C TYR A 294 2.06 21.01 1.00
N ARG A 295 2.49 21.58 -0.11
CA ARG A 295 1.66 21.64 -1.33
C ARG A 295 1.52 20.29 -2.00
N ILE A 296 2.58 19.49 -2.08
CA ILE A 296 2.55 18.15 -2.71
C ILE A 296 2.06 17.05 -1.77
N ALA A 297 2.44 17.11 -0.48
CA ALA A 297 2.00 16.16 0.53
C ALA A 297 0.58 16.42 1.06
N GLY A 298 0.07 17.65 0.89
CA GLY A 298 -1.29 18.04 1.29
C GLY A 298 -2.42 17.42 0.44
N GLY A 299 -2.09 16.68 -0.61
CA GLY A 299 -3.03 15.86 -1.38
C GLY A 299 -3.13 14.42 -0.83
N CYS A 300 -2.77 13.45 -1.66
CA CYS A 300 -2.70 12.05 -1.26
C CYS A 300 -1.23 11.61 -1.16
N HIS A 301 -0.88 10.93 -0.07
CA HIS A 301 0.45 10.39 0.16
C HIS A 301 0.37 8.88 0.32
N PHE A 302 1.12 8.13 -0.51
CA PHE A 302 1.18 6.67 -0.49
C PHE A 302 2.61 6.19 -0.33
N HIS A 303 2.81 5.29 0.62
CA HIS A 303 4.09 4.64 0.83
C HIS A 303 4.07 3.25 0.21
N LEU A 304 4.93 3.01 -0.79
CA LEU A 304 5.04 1.70 -1.45
C LEU A 304 5.92 0.76 -0.62
N PRO A 305 5.39 -0.42 -0.24
CA PRO A 305 6.15 -1.39 0.53
C PRO A 305 7.34 -1.93 -0.27
N SER A 306 8.40 -2.28 0.43
CA SER A 306 9.52 -3.00 -0.17
C SER A 306 9.08 -4.38 -0.68
N LEU A 307 9.87 -4.98 -1.58
CA LEU A 307 9.57 -6.33 -2.05
C LEU A 307 9.67 -7.36 -0.92
N GLN A 308 10.51 -7.10 0.08
CA GLN A 308 10.65 -7.95 1.26
C GLN A 308 9.38 -7.97 2.12
N ASP A 309 8.69 -6.82 2.26
CA ASP A 309 7.44 -6.71 3.02
C ASP A 309 6.25 -7.40 2.32
N ARG A 310 6.42 -7.72 1.02
CA ARG A 310 5.45 -8.45 0.20
C ARG A 310 6.06 -9.65 -0.53
N ALA A 311 6.89 -10.43 0.19
CA ALA A 311 7.60 -11.58 -0.39
C ALA A 311 6.67 -12.62 -1.06
N ILE A 312 5.41 -12.69 -0.63
CA ILE A 312 4.39 -13.55 -1.24
C ILE A 312 4.09 -13.19 -2.72
N ASP A 313 4.40 -11.94 -3.15
CA ASP A 313 4.22 -11.49 -4.53
C ASP A 313 5.37 -11.90 -5.45
N ILE A 314 6.52 -12.33 -4.90
CA ILE A 314 7.73 -12.63 -5.67
C ILE A 314 7.50 -13.70 -6.75
N PRO A 315 6.84 -14.84 -6.49
CA PRO A 315 6.62 -15.85 -7.53
C PRO A 315 5.78 -15.32 -8.70
N GLU A 316 4.73 -14.55 -8.41
CA GLU A 316 3.85 -13.98 -9.43
C GLU A 316 4.57 -12.91 -10.26
N LEU A 317 5.31 -12.00 -9.61
CA LEU A 317 6.16 -11.01 -10.27
C LEU A 317 7.22 -11.68 -11.15
N SER A 318 7.84 -12.75 -10.66
CA SER A 318 8.85 -13.50 -11.42
C SER A 318 8.25 -14.11 -12.69
N ARG A 319 7.09 -14.76 -12.59
CA ARG A 319 6.37 -15.30 -13.77
C ARG A 319 5.95 -14.20 -14.74
N HIS A 320 5.58 -13.02 -14.23
CA HIS A 320 5.26 -11.88 -15.07
C HIS A 320 6.49 -11.41 -15.86
N PHE A 321 7.65 -11.23 -15.21
CA PHE A 321 8.87 -10.80 -15.90
C PHE A 321 9.42 -11.85 -16.86
N LEU A 322 9.26 -13.13 -16.56
CA LEU A 322 9.59 -14.20 -17.51
C LEU A 322 8.71 -14.12 -18.77
N ARG A 323 7.40 -13.86 -18.62
CA ARG A 323 6.48 -13.66 -19.77
C ARG A 323 6.84 -12.43 -20.58
N GLU A 324 7.19 -11.32 -19.91
CA GLU A 324 7.62 -10.09 -20.59
C GLU A 324 8.92 -10.27 -21.36
N ALA A 325 9.85 -11.06 -20.85
CA ALA A 325 11.18 -11.25 -21.43
C ALA A 325 11.26 -12.39 -22.45
N ALA A 326 10.25 -13.29 -22.49
CA ALA A 326 10.26 -14.46 -23.35
C ALA A 326 10.16 -14.07 -24.83
N VAL A 327 11.19 -14.37 -25.60
CA VAL A 327 11.22 -14.22 -27.06
C VAL A 327 10.73 -15.52 -27.66
N GLY A 328 9.78 -15.47 -28.60
CA GLY A 328 9.26 -16.66 -29.30
C GLY A 328 8.14 -17.42 -28.52
N GLY A 329 7.58 -16.84 -27.46
CA GLY A 329 6.36 -17.33 -26.81
C GLY A 329 6.53 -18.49 -25.82
N VAL A 330 7.74 -19.05 -25.66
CA VAL A 330 8.01 -20.11 -24.68
C VAL A 330 8.42 -19.48 -23.35
N VAL A 331 7.53 -19.55 -22.37
CA VAL A 331 7.80 -19.10 -20.99
C VAL A 331 8.13 -20.33 -20.15
N PRO A 332 9.38 -20.48 -19.66
CA PRO A 332 9.71 -21.62 -18.80
C PRO A 332 9.02 -21.50 -17.45
N GLU A 333 8.59 -22.64 -16.92
CA GLU A 333 8.16 -22.74 -15.53
C GLU A 333 9.37 -22.63 -14.60
N MET A 334 9.15 -22.17 -13.38
CA MET A 334 10.16 -22.17 -12.31
C MET A 334 10.04 -23.46 -11.50
N SER A 335 11.17 -24.08 -11.16
CA SER A 335 11.14 -25.17 -10.18
C SER A 335 10.80 -24.64 -8.77
N ALA A 336 10.27 -25.52 -7.90
CA ALA A 336 9.94 -25.13 -6.52
C ALA A 336 11.16 -24.57 -5.75
N GLU A 337 12.33 -25.13 -5.99
CA GLU A 337 13.59 -24.68 -5.37
C GLU A 337 13.97 -23.27 -5.82
N VAL A 338 13.63 -22.89 -7.05
CA VAL A 338 13.84 -21.52 -7.54
C VAL A 338 12.86 -20.56 -6.86
N GLU A 339 11.59 -20.94 -6.75
CA GLU A 339 10.58 -20.09 -6.05
C GLU A 339 10.96 -19.90 -4.59
N ASP A 340 11.35 -20.94 -3.87
CA ASP A 340 11.83 -20.85 -2.48
C ASP A 340 13.07 -19.96 -2.36
N TYR A 341 14.04 -20.14 -3.26
CA TYR A 341 15.24 -19.30 -3.29
C TYR A 341 14.91 -17.82 -3.48
N LEU A 342 14.02 -17.49 -4.42
CA LEU A 342 13.64 -16.12 -4.70
C LEU A 342 12.90 -15.48 -3.52
N GLN A 343 12.06 -16.22 -2.80
CA GLN A 343 11.34 -15.73 -1.63
C GLN A 343 12.24 -15.50 -0.41
N GLN A 344 13.29 -16.29 -0.26
CA GLN A 344 14.22 -16.21 0.87
C GLN A 344 15.34 -15.18 0.64
N ARG A 345 15.56 -14.76 -0.60
CA ARG A 345 16.60 -13.82 -0.96
C ARG A 345 16.23 -12.39 -0.51
N LEU A 346 17.22 -11.61 -0.07
CA LEU A 346 17.09 -10.17 0.14
C LEU A 346 17.08 -9.43 -1.20
N TRP A 347 16.24 -8.42 -1.29
CA TRP A 347 16.03 -7.63 -2.52
C TRP A 347 16.30 -6.15 -2.29
N PRO A 348 17.56 -5.70 -2.11
CA PRO A 348 17.88 -4.29 -1.91
C PRO A 348 17.44 -3.40 -3.08
N GLY A 349 17.47 -3.92 -4.31
CA GLY A 349 16.97 -3.26 -5.52
C GLY A 349 15.48 -3.53 -5.81
N ASN A 350 14.76 -4.17 -4.88
CA ASN A 350 13.32 -4.46 -4.97
C ASN A 350 12.91 -5.10 -6.33
N VAL A 351 11.79 -4.67 -6.87
CA VAL A 351 11.21 -5.22 -8.12
C VAL A 351 12.13 -5.00 -9.33
N ARG A 352 12.91 -3.90 -9.33
CA ARG A 352 13.89 -3.64 -10.41
C ARG A 352 14.99 -4.71 -10.44
N GLU A 353 15.48 -5.11 -9.28
CA GLU A 353 16.48 -6.16 -9.15
C GLU A 353 15.91 -7.53 -9.54
N LEU A 354 14.70 -7.85 -9.05
CA LEU A 354 13.99 -9.07 -9.41
C LEU A 354 13.81 -9.20 -10.93
N ARG A 355 13.32 -8.14 -11.58
CA ARG A 355 13.16 -8.09 -13.05
C ARG A 355 14.48 -8.37 -13.76
N SER A 356 15.55 -7.71 -13.32
CA SER A 356 16.89 -7.90 -13.89
C SER A 356 17.40 -9.33 -13.71
N LEU A 357 17.14 -9.95 -12.56
CA LEU A 357 17.51 -11.34 -12.32
C LEU A 357 16.73 -12.30 -13.23
N MET A 358 15.41 -12.10 -13.39
CA MET A 358 14.59 -12.94 -14.29
C MET A 358 15.11 -12.88 -15.74
N HIS A 359 15.45 -11.69 -16.23
CA HIS A 359 16.07 -11.56 -17.57
C HIS A 359 17.41 -12.30 -17.68
N ARG A 360 18.28 -12.21 -16.66
CA ARG A 360 19.56 -12.95 -16.64
C ARG A 360 19.38 -14.46 -16.53
N MET A 361 18.39 -14.93 -15.77
CA MET A 361 18.07 -16.35 -15.67
C MET A 361 17.56 -16.88 -17.01
N LEU A 362 16.67 -16.13 -17.68
CA LEU A 362 16.13 -16.51 -18.98
C LEU A 362 17.24 -16.56 -20.06
N SER A 363 18.21 -15.63 -20.03
CA SER A 363 19.34 -15.65 -20.97
C SER A 363 20.27 -16.88 -20.81
N ARG A 364 20.18 -17.57 -19.68
CA ARG A 364 20.92 -18.82 -19.38
C ARG A 364 20.08 -20.07 -19.56
N TYR A 365 18.82 -19.91 -19.91
CA TYR A 365 17.89 -21.02 -20.12
C TYR A 365 18.20 -21.76 -21.41
N CYS A 366 18.30 -23.09 -21.35
CA CYS A 366 18.67 -23.94 -22.49
C CYS A 366 17.47 -24.40 -23.36
N GLY A 367 16.27 -23.89 -23.09
CA GLY A 367 15.06 -24.19 -23.90
C GLY A 367 14.33 -25.49 -23.54
N THR A 368 14.76 -26.24 -22.51
CA THR A 368 14.14 -27.51 -22.10
C THR A 368 13.92 -27.57 -20.60
N GLY A 369 12.73 -28.02 -20.17
CA GLY A 369 12.37 -28.18 -18.77
C GLY A 369 12.16 -26.85 -18.01
N PRO A 370 12.03 -26.89 -16.68
CA PRO A 370 11.86 -25.70 -15.85
C PRO A 370 13.19 -24.96 -15.63
N LEU A 371 13.10 -23.68 -15.25
CA LEU A 371 14.22 -22.94 -14.70
C LEU A 371 14.65 -23.57 -13.38
N THR A 372 15.94 -23.88 -13.24
CA THR A 372 16.55 -24.44 -12.04
C THR A 372 17.51 -23.45 -11.41
N LEU A 373 17.97 -23.74 -10.17
CA LEU A 373 18.99 -22.91 -9.48
C LEU A 373 20.30 -22.76 -10.30
N GLY A 374 20.59 -23.68 -11.22
CA GLY A 374 21.72 -23.57 -12.14
C GLY A 374 21.63 -22.38 -13.08
N THR A 375 20.42 -21.89 -13.40
CA THR A 375 20.22 -20.71 -14.25
C THR A 375 20.49 -19.40 -13.51
N VAL A 376 20.53 -19.40 -12.17
CA VAL A 376 20.88 -18.22 -11.36
C VAL A 376 22.37 -17.90 -11.62
N PRO A 377 22.71 -16.66 -12.03
CA PRO A 377 24.12 -16.25 -12.21
C PRO A 377 24.94 -16.44 -10.94
N VAL A 378 26.20 -16.82 -11.06
CA VAL A 378 27.08 -17.06 -9.90
C VAL A 378 27.20 -15.82 -9.02
N SER A 379 27.28 -14.64 -9.62
CA SER A 379 27.29 -13.35 -8.91
C SER A 379 26.04 -13.10 -8.06
N ASP A 380 24.91 -13.67 -8.45
CA ASP A 380 23.63 -13.48 -7.75
C ASP A 380 23.38 -14.54 -6.67
N ARG A 381 24.15 -15.64 -6.67
CA ARG A 381 24.03 -16.73 -5.66
C ARG A 381 24.58 -16.33 -4.29
N ALA A 382 25.53 -15.43 -4.22
CA ALA A 382 26.22 -15.03 -2.99
C ALA A 382 25.32 -14.26 -1.99
N LEU A 383 24.19 -13.73 -2.41
CA LEU A 383 23.22 -13.06 -1.53
C LEU A 383 22.31 -14.04 -0.76
N ALA A 384 22.45 -15.33 -1.01
CA ALA A 384 21.73 -16.40 -0.27
C ALA A 384 22.48 -16.85 1.00
N ASN A 385 23.46 -16.11 1.49
CA ASN A 385 24.11 -16.41 2.76
C ASN A 385 23.19 -16.00 3.93
N VAL A 386 22.10 -16.76 4.08
CA VAL A 386 21.16 -16.67 5.20
C VAL A 386 21.78 -17.35 6.42
N GLN A 387 22.83 -16.78 6.96
CA GLN A 387 23.28 -17.02 8.33
C GLN A 387 23.52 -15.72 9.11
N SER A 388 23.17 -14.57 8.54
CA SER A 388 23.22 -13.29 9.25
C SER A 388 21.83 -12.78 9.56
N ASP A 389 21.47 -12.87 10.83
CA ASP A 389 20.44 -12.11 11.50
C ASP A 389 18.99 -12.19 10.95
N VAL A 390 18.39 -13.38 11.09
CA VAL A 390 16.92 -13.52 11.14
C VAL A 390 16.30 -12.51 12.15
N TRP A 391 17.10 -12.12 13.16
CA TRP A 391 16.73 -11.15 14.19
C TRP A 391 16.75 -9.69 13.71
N ALA A 392 17.41 -9.40 12.60
CA ALA A 392 17.41 -8.08 11.96
C ALA A 392 16.32 -7.92 10.89
N ALA A 393 15.45 -8.92 10.71
CA ALA A 393 14.32 -8.81 9.79
C ALA A 393 13.43 -7.64 10.19
N ALA A 394 13.13 -6.76 9.24
CA ALA A 394 12.38 -5.51 9.48
C ALA A 394 11.08 -5.72 10.27
N SER A 395 10.40 -6.86 10.09
CA SER A 395 9.19 -7.22 10.83
C SER A 395 9.43 -7.47 12.33
N ILE A 396 10.56 -8.08 12.70
CA ILE A 396 10.91 -8.32 14.12
C ILE A 396 11.36 -7.01 14.77
N VAL A 397 12.18 -6.23 14.08
CA VAL A 397 12.62 -4.91 14.54
C VAL A 397 11.42 -4.00 14.74
N SER A 398 10.52 -3.92 13.77
CA SER A 398 9.30 -3.12 13.86
C SER A 398 8.39 -3.56 15.01
N ALA A 399 8.24 -4.87 15.25
CA ALA A 399 7.47 -5.38 16.39
C ALA A 399 8.12 -5.00 17.73
N ILE A 400 9.45 -5.05 17.81
CA ILE A 400 10.21 -4.62 19.00
C ILE A 400 10.11 -3.10 19.17
N GLU A 401 10.25 -2.32 18.11
CA GLU A 401 10.09 -0.86 18.14
C GLU A 401 8.71 -0.46 18.66
N HIS A 402 7.65 -1.10 18.15
CA HIS A 402 6.30 -0.86 18.62
C HIS A 402 6.14 -1.20 20.12
N ALA A 403 6.73 -2.31 20.58
CA ALA A 403 6.69 -2.68 21.99
C ALA A 403 7.46 -1.68 22.86
N VAL A 404 8.59 -1.15 22.39
CA VAL A 404 9.37 -0.12 23.08
C VAL A 404 8.60 1.20 23.13
N LEU A 405 8.00 1.63 22.02
CA LEU A 405 7.16 2.83 21.97
C LEU A 405 5.93 2.73 22.88
N SER A 406 5.41 1.51 23.08
CA SER A 406 4.32 1.21 24.02
C SER A 406 4.78 1.06 25.48
N ALA A 407 6.03 1.44 25.79
CA ALA A 407 6.64 1.34 27.11
C ALA A 407 6.59 -0.08 27.73
N THR A 408 6.60 -1.11 26.89
CA THR A 408 6.61 -2.51 27.35
C THR A 408 7.98 -2.82 27.98
N PRO A 409 8.06 -3.34 29.22
CA PRO A 409 9.32 -3.67 29.88
C PRO A 409 10.13 -4.70 29.08
N LEU A 410 11.45 -4.54 28.99
CA LEU A 410 12.36 -5.45 28.27
C LEU A 410 12.16 -6.92 28.62
N LYS A 411 11.92 -7.21 29.89
CA LYS A 411 11.64 -8.57 30.40
C LYS A 411 10.37 -9.16 29.79
N GLU A 412 9.36 -8.33 29.58
CA GLU A 412 8.08 -8.73 28.97
C GLU A 412 8.24 -8.94 27.45
N ILE A 413 9.01 -8.09 26.77
CA ILE A 413 9.36 -8.29 25.36
C ILE A 413 10.07 -9.63 25.17
N GLY A 414 11.11 -9.89 25.99
CA GLY A 414 11.84 -11.16 25.96
C GLY A 414 10.94 -12.36 26.19
N ARG A 415 10.05 -12.30 27.17
CA ARG A 415 9.07 -13.35 27.48
C ARG A 415 8.16 -13.65 26.29
N ARG A 416 7.62 -12.62 25.63
CA ARG A 416 6.72 -12.79 24.48
C ARG A 416 7.43 -13.40 23.27
N VAL A 417 8.67 -12.98 23.01
CA VAL A 417 9.49 -13.56 21.94
C VAL A 417 9.80 -15.03 22.22
N GLU A 418 10.16 -15.38 23.45
CA GLU A 418 10.39 -16.77 23.87
C GLU A 418 9.13 -17.63 23.72
N GLU A 419 7.97 -17.13 24.12
CA GLU A 419 6.68 -17.81 23.97
C GLU A 419 6.31 -18.05 22.51
N ALA A 420 6.55 -17.06 21.65
CA ALA A 420 6.33 -17.19 20.22
C ALA A 420 7.22 -18.27 19.61
N ALA A 421 8.51 -18.30 19.98
CA ALA A 421 9.45 -19.31 19.52
C ALA A 421 9.03 -20.74 19.93
N ILE A 422 8.62 -20.91 21.19
CA ILE A 422 8.10 -22.19 21.69
C ILE A 422 6.84 -22.62 20.93
N ALA A 423 5.88 -21.69 20.70
CA ALA A 423 4.65 -22.00 19.98
C ALA A 423 4.91 -22.43 18.54
N VAL A 424 5.86 -21.80 17.86
CA VAL A 424 6.28 -22.15 16.50
C VAL A 424 6.91 -23.55 16.47
N ALA A 425 7.86 -23.83 17.38
CA ALA A 425 8.56 -25.12 17.44
C ALA A 425 7.57 -26.28 17.71
N VAL A 426 6.66 -26.11 18.66
CA VAL A 426 5.67 -27.13 19.02
C VAL A 426 4.68 -27.38 17.87
N ARG A 427 4.27 -26.33 17.16
CA ARG A 427 3.39 -26.43 15.98
C ARG A 427 4.08 -27.16 14.84
N ARG A 428 5.33 -26.81 14.55
CA ARG A 428 6.14 -27.43 13.48
C ARG A 428 6.32 -28.93 13.70
N GLU A 429 6.53 -29.33 14.94
CA GLU A 429 6.71 -30.73 15.33
C GLU A 429 5.40 -31.43 15.72
N GLN A 430 4.25 -30.88 15.30
CA GLN A 430 2.89 -31.45 15.50
C GLN A 430 2.60 -31.84 16.96
N GLY A 431 3.11 -31.06 17.91
CA GLY A 431 2.91 -31.30 19.35
C GLY A 431 3.95 -32.20 20.02
N ASN A 432 4.93 -32.73 19.29
CA ASN A 432 6.01 -33.55 19.85
C ASN A 432 7.03 -32.67 20.61
N LEU A 433 6.92 -32.68 21.95
CA LEU A 433 7.75 -31.82 22.80
C LEU A 433 9.24 -32.18 22.77
N GLN A 434 9.62 -33.44 22.61
CA GLN A 434 11.01 -33.83 22.54
C GLN A 434 11.68 -33.32 21.27
N LYS A 435 11.01 -33.43 20.12
CA LYS A 435 11.50 -32.89 18.87
C LYS A 435 11.53 -31.35 18.88
N ALA A 436 10.49 -30.72 19.46
CA ALA A 436 10.44 -29.27 19.61
C ALA A 436 11.56 -28.76 20.53
N ALA A 437 11.90 -29.45 21.62
CA ALA A 437 13.02 -29.11 22.50
C ALA A 437 14.37 -29.23 21.77
N ALA A 438 14.56 -30.30 20.99
CA ALA A 438 15.76 -30.46 20.15
C ALA A 438 15.89 -29.33 19.11
N LEU A 439 14.78 -28.92 18.47
CA LEU A 439 14.75 -27.81 17.52
C LEU A 439 15.15 -26.47 18.17
N LEU A 440 14.74 -26.25 19.42
CA LEU A 440 15.07 -25.07 20.20
C LEU A 440 16.42 -25.15 20.94
N GLN A 441 17.16 -26.25 20.77
CA GLN A 441 18.44 -26.52 21.45
C GLN A 441 18.36 -26.40 22.98
N ILE A 442 17.23 -26.83 23.56
CA ILE A 442 17.00 -26.88 25.01
C ILE A 442 16.64 -28.32 25.44
N THR A 443 16.71 -28.57 26.74
CA THR A 443 16.30 -29.87 27.26
C THR A 443 14.75 -29.98 27.28
N ASP A 444 14.23 -31.18 27.10
CA ASP A 444 12.78 -31.48 27.17
C ASP A 444 12.18 -30.97 28.50
N ARG A 445 12.91 -31.21 29.62
CA ARG A 445 12.50 -30.72 30.96
C ARG A 445 12.40 -29.19 31.02
N ALA A 446 13.34 -28.46 30.37
CA ALA A 446 13.32 -27.00 30.31
C ALA A 446 12.12 -26.49 29.48
N LEU A 447 11.79 -27.15 28.37
CA LEU A 447 10.61 -26.82 27.57
C LEU A 447 9.31 -27.07 28.34
N GLN A 448 9.18 -28.21 29.02
CA GLN A 448 8.02 -28.54 29.83
C GLN A 448 7.78 -27.54 30.98
N LEU A 449 8.85 -27.14 31.69
CA LEU A 449 8.77 -26.12 32.73
C LEU A 449 8.29 -24.77 32.19
N ARG A 450 8.75 -24.34 31.02
CA ARG A 450 8.31 -23.08 30.38
C ARG A 450 6.83 -23.15 29.97
N ILE A 451 6.39 -24.27 29.40
CA ILE A 451 4.98 -24.49 29.04
C ILE A 451 4.09 -24.52 30.30
N ALA A 452 4.55 -25.16 31.36
CA ALA A 452 3.82 -25.20 32.62
C ALA A 452 3.71 -23.81 33.27
N ALA A 453 4.78 -23.04 33.30
CA ALA A 453 4.80 -21.65 33.79
C ALA A 453 3.80 -20.76 33.01
N ARG A 454 3.71 -20.93 31.69
CA ARG A 454 2.75 -20.22 30.86
C ARG A 454 1.30 -20.57 31.24
N ARG A 455 0.97 -21.85 31.41
CA ARG A 455 -0.38 -22.30 31.83
C ARG A 455 -0.77 -21.73 33.18
N ALA A 456 0.17 -21.68 34.13
CA ALA A 456 -0.05 -21.10 35.44
C ALA A 456 -0.28 -19.57 35.37
N ALA A 457 0.43 -18.84 34.50
CA ALA A 457 0.27 -17.40 34.30
C ALA A 457 -1.08 -17.04 33.66
N VAL A 458 -1.58 -17.85 32.73
CA VAL A 458 -2.92 -17.67 32.11
C VAL A 458 -4.04 -18.01 33.10
N GLY A 459 -3.87 -19.04 33.93
CA GLY A 459 -4.85 -19.41 34.98
C GLY A 459 -4.93 -18.41 36.15
N ALA A 460 -3.87 -17.63 36.39
CA ALA A 460 -3.88 -16.61 37.42
C ALA A 460 -4.59 -15.30 37.01
N SER A 461 -4.72 -15.04 35.70
CA SER A 461 -5.47 -13.90 35.18
C SER A 461 -6.99 -14.10 35.21
N ASP A 462 -7.46 -15.37 35.20
CA ASP A 462 -8.91 -15.69 35.27
C ASP A 462 -9.50 -15.73 36.69
N THR A 463 -8.66 -15.70 37.75
CA THR A 463 -9.11 -15.77 39.12
C THR A 463 -9.09 -14.43 39.87
N GLY A 464 -8.77 -13.31 39.17
CA GLY A 464 -8.64 -11.97 39.75
C GLY A 464 -9.82 -11.03 39.52
N SER A 465 -10.95 -11.50 38.99
CA SER A 465 -12.20 -10.74 38.89
C SER A 465 -13.34 -11.51 39.54
N GLY A 466 -13.34 -11.49 40.85
CA GLY A 466 -14.43 -11.90 41.74
C GLY A 466 -14.78 -10.77 42.68
#